data_f8c3d7659af4adbfb949b39532274044
#
_entry.id   f8c3d7659af4adbfb949b39532274044
#
_cell.length_a   1.000
_cell.length_b   1.000
_cell.length_c   1.000
_cell.angle_alpha   90.00
_cell.angle_beta   90.00
_cell.angle_gamma   90.00
#
_symmetry.space_group_name_H-M   'P 1'
#
loop_
_entity.id
_entity.type
_entity.pdbx_description
1 polymer ?
#
loop_
_entity_poly.entity_id
_entity_poly.type
_entity_poly.pdbx_seq_one_letter_code
_entity_poly.pdbx_strand_id
1 'polypeptide(L)'
;METKALYIHIPFCDHICSYCDFAKVYYREEFVLQYLERLKEELDTLPHHPMETIYIGGGTPSALSLNQLKMLLNRIDPFVGDGTLEYTIEVNPESATLDKLEIMHLHGVNRLSVGVQTFDNTLLKRIERYHTSSIAKEVVRNAKAIGFKHISIDLMYGLPGQTLEDVKEDLQIALSLPINHLSYYSLILEEHTRLYDNYEPLDEETEGIWSDYIVETLSRAGFHRYEVSNYALGNHESYHNKVYWHYENYYGVGIGATGKIDDELISHSRSLTDYLQGKNTIYIEKETLEDTMFNHLMMSLRLEEGLDLDEFKRRYHHAIEEVYKEALSKNLDNHNLVIENNHLKTNHTLDLLNSILLDFLPE
;
A
#
# COMPACT_ATOMS: atom_id res chain seq x y z
N MET A 1 -15.61 -8.06 -14.80
CA MET A 1 -15.48 -6.58 -14.94
C MET A 1 -14.18 -6.26 -15.67
N GLU A 2 -14.09 -5.13 -16.38
CA GLU A 2 -12.81 -4.72 -17.01
C GLU A 2 -11.78 -4.41 -15.93
N THR A 3 -10.57 -4.95 -16.08
CA THR A 3 -9.48 -4.72 -15.11
C THR A 3 -8.76 -3.44 -15.48
N LYS A 4 -8.73 -2.47 -14.57
CA LYS A 4 -8.25 -1.11 -14.83
C LYS A 4 -7.08 -0.70 -13.94
N ALA A 5 -6.58 -1.62 -13.12
CA ALA A 5 -5.47 -1.38 -12.21
C ALA A 5 -4.32 -2.36 -12.46
N LEU A 6 -3.09 -1.86 -12.34
CA LEU A 6 -1.87 -2.63 -12.56
C LEU A 6 -0.88 -2.39 -11.41
N TYR A 7 -0.55 -3.46 -10.67
CA TYR A 7 0.56 -3.49 -9.71
C TYR A 7 1.79 -4.13 -10.33
N ILE A 8 2.95 -3.49 -10.16
CA ILE A 8 4.23 -3.98 -10.67
C ILE A 8 5.21 -4.08 -9.51
N HIS A 9 5.69 -5.29 -9.26
CA HIS A 9 6.64 -5.55 -8.19
C HIS A 9 8.08 -5.44 -8.67
N ILE A 10 8.89 -4.60 -8.01
CA ILE A 10 10.33 -4.48 -8.24
C ILE A 10 11.06 -4.91 -6.97
N PRO A 11 11.65 -6.12 -6.93
CA PRO A 11 12.10 -6.73 -5.67
C PRO A 11 13.45 -6.23 -5.17
N PHE A 12 14.14 -5.36 -5.89
CA PHE A 12 15.53 -5.00 -5.59
C PHE A 12 15.64 -3.93 -4.53
N CYS A 13 16.55 -4.16 -3.56
CA CYS A 13 16.90 -3.19 -2.52
C CYS A 13 18.42 -3.10 -2.40
N ASP A 14 18.96 -1.87 -2.27
CA ASP A 14 20.36 -1.68 -1.93
C ASP A 14 20.65 -2.22 -0.52
N HIS A 15 19.68 -2.07 0.38
CA HIS A 15 19.71 -2.55 1.75
C HIS A 15 18.36 -3.13 2.16
N ILE A 16 18.38 -4.20 2.94
CA ILE A 16 17.17 -4.85 3.47
C ILE A 16 16.97 -4.43 4.92
N CYS A 17 15.88 -3.71 5.19
CA CYS A 17 15.50 -3.25 6.52
C CYS A 17 15.18 -4.41 7.45
N SER A 18 15.42 -4.24 8.77
CA SER A 18 15.26 -5.32 9.75
C SER A 18 13.82 -5.79 9.96
N TYR A 19 12.85 -4.95 9.66
CA TYR A 19 11.41 -5.20 9.85
C TYR A 19 10.69 -5.69 8.59
N CYS A 20 11.32 -5.63 7.43
CA CYS A 20 10.63 -5.81 6.14
C CYS A 20 10.33 -7.28 5.82
N ASP A 21 9.09 -7.60 5.46
CA ASP A 21 8.65 -8.94 5.00
C ASP A 21 8.29 -9.00 3.49
N PHE A 22 8.40 -7.93 2.74
CA PHE A 22 8.10 -7.95 1.31
C PHE A 22 8.99 -8.91 0.53
N ALA A 23 8.54 -9.36 -0.64
CA ALA A 23 9.37 -10.11 -1.58
C ALA A 23 10.51 -9.22 -2.07
N LYS A 24 11.71 -9.44 -1.55
CA LYS A 24 12.88 -8.57 -1.76
C LYS A 24 14.15 -9.35 -1.90
N VAL A 25 15.07 -8.78 -2.66
CA VAL A 25 16.43 -9.32 -2.86
C VAL A 25 17.44 -8.17 -2.88
N TYR A 26 18.69 -8.46 -2.54
CA TYR A 26 19.75 -7.47 -2.69
C TYR A 26 19.95 -7.10 -4.17
N TYR A 27 20.12 -5.80 -4.41
CA TYR A 27 20.43 -5.29 -5.75
C TYR A 27 21.71 -5.93 -6.31
N ARG A 28 21.59 -6.47 -7.53
CA ARG A 28 22.71 -6.90 -8.36
C ARG A 28 22.38 -6.57 -9.82
N GLU A 29 23.21 -5.78 -10.45
CA GLU A 29 22.95 -5.25 -11.79
C GLU A 29 22.61 -6.32 -12.82
N GLU A 30 23.33 -7.45 -12.79
CA GLU A 30 23.11 -8.60 -13.68
C GLU A 30 21.70 -9.22 -13.54
N PHE A 31 21.19 -9.29 -12.31
CA PHE A 31 19.85 -9.83 -12.05
C PHE A 31 18.77 -8.83 -12.42
N VAL A 32 19.00 -7.54 -12.20
CA VAL A 32 18.05 -6.49 -12.56
C VAL A 32 17.78 -6.51 -14.07
N LEU A 33 18.81 -6.57 -14.92
CA LEU A 33 18.62 -6.59 -16.37
C LEU A 33 17.82 -7.81 -16.82
N GLN A 34 18.16 -9.00 -16.31
CA GLN A 34 17.43 -10.23 -16.62
C GLN A 34 15.96 -10.15 -16.12
N TYR A 35 15.76 -9.60 -14.91
CA TYR A 35 14.44 -9.41 -14.34
C TYR A 35 13.58 -8.50 -15.21
N LEU A 36 14.12 -7.36 -15.62
CA LEU A 36 13.40 -6.42 -16.47
C LEU A 36 13.02 -7.03 -17.82
N GLU A 37 13.83 -7.92 -18.40
CA GLU A 37 13.44 -8.63 -19.64
C GLU A 37 12.27 -9.60 -19.37
N ARG A 38 12.31 -10.35 -18.26
CA ARG A 38 11.20 -11.24 -17.89
C ARG A 38 9.92 -10.46 -17.56
N LEU A 39 10.05 -9.34 -16.83
CA LEU A 39 8.93 -8.48 -16.52
C LEU A 39 8.27 -7.92 -17.79
N LYS A 40 9.09 -7.60 -18.82
CA LYS A 40 8.58 -7.21 -20.13
C LYS A 40 7.76 -8.33 -20.77
N GLU A 41 8.28 -9.56 -20.79
CA GLU A 41 7.57 -10.71 -21.35
C GLU A 41 6.21 -10.90 -20.64
N GLU A 42 6.16 -10.70 -19.34
CA GLU A 42 4.94 -10.80 -18.53
C GLU A 42 3.97 -9.66 -18.85
N LEU A 43 4.45 -8.42 -18.89
CA LEU A 43 3.64 -7.26 -19.28
C LEU A 43 3.07 -7.39 -20.71
N ASP A 44 3.83 -7.98 -21.64
CA ASP A 44 3.39 -8.22 -23.02
C ASP A 44 2.22 -9.23 -23.10
N THR A 45 1.94 -10.00 -22.04
CA THR A 45 0.76 -10.89 -21.96
C THR A 45 -0.52 -10.17 -21.57
N LEU A 46 -0.41 -8.99 -20.99
CA LEU A 46 -1.57 -8.21 -20.55
C LEU A 46 -2.22 -7.45 -21.73
N PRO A 47 -3.52 -7.16 -21.64
CA PRO A 47 -4.17 -6.28 -22.61
C PRO A 47 -3.51 -4.89 -22.62
N HIS A 48 -3.04 -4.45 -23.78
CA HIS A 48 -2.40 -3.14 -23.93
C HIS A 48 -3.46 -2.04 -24.09
N HIS A 49 -3.90 -1.49 -23.00
CA HIS A 49 -4.77 -0.31 -22.92
C HIS A 49 -4.42 0.54 -21.70
N PRO A 50 -4.75 1.82 -21.71
CA PRO A 50 -4.53 2.67 -20.54
C PRO A 50 -5.22 2.12 -19.29
N MET A 51 -4.45 2.00 -18.19
CA MET A 51 -4.96 1.66 -16.87
C MET A 51 -5.43 2.93 -16.15
N GLU A 52 -6.47 2.83 -15.34
CA GLU A 52 -6.88 3.94 -14.48
C GLU A 52 -5.87 4.16 -13.37
N THR A 53 -5.29 3.07 -12.84
CA THR A 53 -4.23 3.18 -11.82
C THR A 53 -3.06 2.23 -12.12
N ILE A 54 -1.84 2.74 -11.93
CA ILE A 54 -0.59 1.98 -12.01
C ILE A 54 0.19 2.20 -10.73
N TYR A 55 0.68 1.13 -10.12
CA TYR A 55 1.48 1.18 -8.91
C TYR A 55 2.76 0.34 -9.06
N ILE A 56 3.91 0.98 -8.92
CA ILE A 56 5.22 0.32 -8.92
C ILE A 56 5.75 0.32 -7.49
N GLY A 57 5.78 -0.86 -6.89
CA GLY A 57 6.20 -1.04 -5.50
C GLY A 57 7.09 -2.25 -5.26
N GLY A 58 7.18 -2.67 -4.00
CA GLY A 58 7.79 -3.92 -3.58
C GLY A 58 9.05 -3.76 -2.74
N GLY A 59 10.23 -4.05 -3.28
CA GLY A 59 11.51 -3.80 -2.62
C GLY A 59 11.81 -2.30 -2.60
N THR A 60 12.46 -1.81 -3.65
CA THR A 60 12.76 -0.38 -3.80
C THR A 60 12.90 -0.02 -5.27
N PRO A 61 11.85 0.38 -5.98
CA PRO A 61 11.94 0.75 -7.39
C PRO A 61 12.99 1.83 -7.67
N SER A 62 13.20 2.77 -6.76
CA SER A 62 14.23 3.81 -6.88
C SER A 62 15.67 3.30 -6.70
N ALA A 63 15.91 2.06 -6.27
CA ALA A 63 17.24 1.45 -6.24
C ALA A 63 17.77 1.16 -7.65
N LEU A 64 16.89 1.04 -8.65
CA LEU A 64 17.29 0.89 -10.05
C LEU A 64 18.19 2.05 -10.50
N SER A 65 19.23 1.77 -11.28
CA SER A 65 20.02 2.83 -11.93
C SER A 65 19.13 3.67 -12.85
N LEU A 66 19.54 4.89 -13.18
CA LEU A 66 18.75 5.77 -14.05
C LEU A 66 18.39 5.10 -15.39
N ASN A 67 19.31 4.34 -15.98
CA ASN A 67 19.06 3.62 -17.23
C ASN A 67 18.07 2.48 -17.06
N GLN A 68 18.17 1.71 -15.97
CA GLN A 68 17.25 0.61 -15.67
C GLN A 68 15.84 1.15 -15.35
N LEU A 69 15.76 2.27 -14.62
CA LEU A 69 14.49 2.96 -14.36
C LEU A 69 13.84 3.41 -15.68
N LYS A 70 14.59 4.03 -16.60
CA LYS A 70 14.09 4.37 -17.93
C LYS A 70 13.61 3.14 -18.71
N MET A 71 14.36 2.03 -18.65
CA MET A 71 13.92 0.77 -19.27
C MET A 71 12.60 0.29 -18.70
N LEU A 72 12.42 0.34 -17.37
CA LEU A 72 11.17 -0.02 -16.72
C LEU A 72 10.02 0.89 -17.18
N LEU A 73 10.18 2.20 -17.07
CA LEU A 73 9.13 3.17 -17.39
C LEU A 73 8.70 3.08 -18.87
N ASN A 74 9.63 2.95 -19.81
CA ASN A 74 9.32 2.74 -21.23
C ASN A 74 8.48 1.48 -21.50
N ARG A 75 8.60 0.44 -20.67
CA ARG A 75 7.81 -0.79 -20.78
C ARG A 75 6.39 -0.63 -20.25
N ILE A 76 6.21 0.35 -19.37
CA ILE A 76 4.91 0.68 -18.77
C ILE A 76 4.14 1.71 -19.61
N ASP A 77 4.83 2.52 -20.43
CA ASP A 77 4.20 3.53 -21.28
C ASP A 77 2.96 3.04 -22.07
N PRO A 78 2.90 1.78 -22.59
CA PRO A 78 1.68 1.28 -23.25
C PRO A 78 0.42 1.21 -22.38
N PHE A 79 0.58 1.22 -21.05
CA PHE A 79 -0.51 1.20 -20.08
C PHE A 79 -0.85 2.59 -19.53
N VAL A 80 -0.14 3.63 -19.94
CA VAL A 80 -0.36 5.03 -19.54
C VAL A 80 -1.12 5.76 -20.63
N GLY A 81 -2.12 6.56 -20.26
CA GLY A 81 -2.90 7.35 -21.23
C GLY A 81 -3.78 8.39 -20.57
N ASP A 82 -4.63 9.06 -21.34
CA ASP A 82 -5.52 10.13 -20.86
C ASP A 82 -6.50 9.67 -19.77
N GLY A 83 -6.77 8.36 -19.69
CA GLY A 83 -7.61 7.75 -18.64
C GLY A 83 -6.87 7.41 -17.35
N THR A 84 -5.53 7.56 -17.28
CA THR A 84 -4.74 7.22 -16.11
C THR A 84 -4.88 8.30 -15.03
N LEU A 85 -5.60 7.99 -13.97
CA LEU A 85 -5.86 8.89 -12.84
C LEU A 85 -4.67 8.94 -11.88
N GLU A 86 -4.08 7.78 -11.59
CA GLU A 86 -2.97 7.62 -10.66
C GLU A 86 -1.87 6.73 -11.25
N TYR A 87 -0.65 7.23 -11.22
CA TYR A 87 0.55 6.47 -11.52
C TYR A 87 1.55 6.69 -10.38
N THR A 88 1.62 5.68 -9.52
CA THR A 88 2.41 5.71 -8.28
C THR A 88 3.72 4.97 -8.44
N ILE A 89 4.78 5.47 -7.82
CA ILE A 89 6.04 4.76 -7.61
C ILE A 89 6.53 4.94 -6.17
N GLU A 90 6.97 3.84 -5.55
CA GLU A 90 7.63 3.85 -4.26
C GLU A 90 9.09 4.26 -4.39
N VAL A 91 9.56 5.11 -3.49
CA VAL A 91 10.94 5.55 -3.45
C VAL A 91 11.49 5.55 -2.03
N ASN A 92 12.74 5.14 -1.89
CA ASN A 92 13.50 5.37 -0.67
C ASN A 92 14.29 6.67 -0.79
N PRO A 93 14.35 7.51 0.27
CA PRO A 93 15.02 8.80 0.20
C PRO A 93 16.46 8.75 -0.31
N GLU A 94 17.24 7.76 0.13
CA GLU A 94 18.66 7.60 -0.24
C GLU A 94 18.88 7.29 -1.72
N SER A 95 17.90 6.74 -2.42
CA SER A 95 18.00 6.34 -3.82
C SER A 95 17.19 7.22 -4.78
N ALA A 96 16.35 8.12 -4.25
CA ALA A 96 15.48 9.03 -5.02
C ALA A 96 16.24 10.30 -5.45
N THR A 97 17.20 10.17 -6.36
CA THR A 97 17.97 11.30 -6.88
C THR A 97 17.13 12.23 -7.76
N LEU A 98 17.56 13.48 -7.93
CA LEU A 98 16.80 14.49 -8.67
C LEU A 98 16.52 14.06 -10.12
N ASP A 99 17.52 13.52 -10.81
CA ASP A 99 17.40 13.01 -12.18
C ASP A 99 16.43 11.82 -12.31
N LYS A 100 16.36 10.96 -11.28
CA LYS A 100 15.35 9.88 -11.23
C LYS A 100 13.94 10.43 -11.03
N LEU A 101 13.77 11.40 -10.13
CA LEU A 101 12.46 12.04 -9.93
C LEU A 101 12.00 12.75 -11.21
N GLU A 102 12.90 13.48 -11.91
CA GLU A 102 12.60 14.13 -13.19
C GLU A 102 12.15 13.13 -14.25
N ILE A 103 12.84 11.99 -14.39
CA ILE A 103 12.47 10.98 -15.38
C ILE A 103 11.16 10.27 -15.04
N MET A 104 10.88 9.99 -13.76
CA MET A 104 9.59 9.47 -13.32
C MET A 104 8.46 10.42 -13.72
N HIS A 105 8.61 11.71 -13.42
CA HIS A 105 7.61 12.72 -13.77
C HIS A 105 7.42 12.85 -15.29
N LEU A 106 8.50 12.79 -16.07
CA LEU A 106 8.44 12.84 -17.53
C LEU A 106 7.64 11.69 -18.14
N HIS A 107 7.69 10.48 -17.54
CA HIS A 107 6.91 9.30 -17.94
C HIS A 107 5.48 9.27 -17.36
N GLY A 108 5.02 10.37 -16.78
CA GLY A 108 3.64 10.49 -16.30
C GLY A 108 3.40 10.02 -14.87
N VAL A 109 4.44 9.60 -14.12
CA VAL A 109 4.28 9.33 -12.68
C VAL A 109 3.80 10.60 -12.00
N ASN A 110 2.63 10.53 -11.38
CA ASN A 110 1.98 11.69 -10.76
C ASN A 110 1.85 11.59 -9.24
N ARG A 111 2.13 10.40 -8.67
CA ARG A 111 2.18 10.14 -7.21
C ARG A 111 3.51 9.51 -6.83
N LEU A 112 4.09 10.00 -5.74
CA LEU A 112 5.24 9.34 -5.07
C LEU A 112 4.80 8.85 -3.70
N SER A 113 5.23 7.64 -3.30
CA SER A 113 5.24 7.17 -1.92
C SER A 113 6.67 7.12 -1.43
N VAL A 114 7.00 7.95 -0.45
CA VAL A 114 8.37 8.12 0.05
C VAL A 114 8.51 7.40 1.39
N GLY A 115 9.25 6.30 1.43
CA GLY A 115 9.46 5.49 2.63
C GLY A 115 10.37 6.18 3.64
N VAL A 116 9.83 7.06 4.47
CA VAL A 116 10.56 7.83 5.48
C VAL A 116 10.70 7.07 6.79
N GLN A 117 9.64 6.43 7.24
CA GLN A 117 9.45 5.65 8.46
C GLN A 117 9.49 6.49 9.75
N THR A 118 10.47 7.34 9.94
CA THR A 118 10.62 8.33 11.03
C THR A 118 11.59 9.42 10.61
N PHE A 119 11.52 10.58 11.23
CA PHE A 119 12.52 11.64 11.05
C PHE A 119 13.63 11.62 12.14
N ASP A 120 13.57 10.71 13.13
CA ASP A 120 14.65 10.51 14.07
C ASP A 120 15.76 9.63 13.48
N ASN A 121 16.97 10.19 13.37
CA ASN A 121 18.12 9.48 12.79
C ASN A 121 18.62 8.31 13.65
N THR A 122 18.29 8.27 14.94
CA THR A 122 18.66 7.16 15.83
C THR A 122 17.71 5.98 15.61
N LEU A 123 16.41 6.25 15.51
CA LEU A 123 15.42 5.24 15.20
C LEU A 123 15.62 4.66 13.79
N LEU A 124 15.92 5.52 12.79
CA LEU A 124 16.28 5.06 11.44
C LEU A 124 17.42 4.03 11.47
N LYS A 125 18.49 4.29 12.21
CA LYS A 125 19.62 3.36 12.35
C LYS A 125 19.22 2.04 13.02
N ARG A 126 18.32 2.08 14.02
CA ARG A 126 17.84 0.88 14.74
C ARG A 126 17.05 -0.06 13.82
N ILE A 127 16.30 0.49 12.87
CA ILE A 127 15.56 -0.29 11.87
C ILE A 127 16.34 -0.52 10.58
N GLU A 128 17.64 -0.20 10.59
CA GLU A 128 18.56 -0.37 9.47
C GLU A 128 18.15 0.39 8.19
N ARG A 129 17.67 1.63 8.37
CA ARG A 129 17.49 2.60 7.28
C ARG A 129 18.75 3.44 7.13
N TYR A 130 19.10 3.77 5.89
CA TYR A 130 20.38 4.41 5.56
C TYR A 130 20.25 5.89 5.20
N HIS A 131 19.05 6.38 4.97
CA HIS A 131 18.82 7.81 4.78
C HIS A 131 18.83 8.55 6.12
N THR A 132 18.83 9.88 6.03
CA THR A 132 18.66 10.78 7.17
C THR A 132 17.40 11.62 7.00
N SER A 133 16.91 12.17 8.11
CA SER A 133 15.81 13.15 8.11
C SER A 133 16.00 14.28 7.09
N SER A 134 17.24 14.76 6.92
CA SER A 134 17.56 15.81 5.96
C SER A 134 17.32 15.38 4.51
N ILE A 135 17.77 14.18 4.14
CA ILE A 135 17.60 13.62 2.80
C ILE A 135 16.11 13.40 2.50
N ALA A 136 15.35 12.83 3.46
CA ALA A 136 13.91 12.63 3.30
C ALA A 136 13.16 13.96 3.03
N LYS A 137 13.47 15.00 3.80
CA LYS A 137 12.90 16.35 3.60
C LYS A 137 13.28 16.96 2.24
N GLU A 138 14.50 16.72 1.78
CA GLU A 138 14.99 17.20 0.49
C GLU A 138 14.24 16.52 -0.68
N VAL A 139 14.08 15.18 -0.64
CA VAL A 139 13.35 14.43 -1.65
C VAL A 139 11.91 14.93 -1.79
N VAL A 140 11.20 15.12 -0.68
CA VAL A 140 9.83 15.65 -0.70
C VAL A 140 9.76 17.05 -1.32
N ARG A 141 10.71 17.95 -0.98
CA ARG A 141 10.76 19.30 -1.57
C ARG A 141 11.11 19.28 -3.07
N ASN A 142 12.03 18.40 -3.47
CA ASN A 142 12.40 18.22 -4.88
C ASN A 142 11.21 17.68 -5.69
N ALA A 143 10.49 16.69 -5.16
CA ALA A 143 9.26 16.17 -5.78
C ALA A 143 8.24 17.29 -6.01
N LYS A 144 8.01 18.14 -5.01
CA LYS A 144 7.12 19.30 -5.15
C LYS A 144 7.59 20.30 -6.20
N ALA A 145 8.88 20.60 -6.23
CA ALA A 145 9.48 21.53 -7.18
C ALA A 145 9.41 21.03 -8.64
N ILE A 146 9.55 19.71 -8.86
CA ILE A 146 9.40 19.06 -10.17
C ILE A 146 7.94 19.11 -10.65
N GLY A 147 6.97 19.08 -9.74
CA GLY A 147 5.55 19.19 -10.09
C GLY A 147 4.72 17.94 -9.80
N PHE A 148 5.20 17.01 -8.98
CA PHE A 148 4.35 15.88 -8.55
C PHE A 148 3.08 16.39 -7.87
N LYS A 149 1.93 15.86 -8.32
CA LYS A 149 0.61 16.27 -7.81
C LYS A 149 0.31 15.65 -6.46
N HIS A 150 0.70 14.39 -6.28
CA HIS A 150 0.45 13.61 -5.09
C HIS A 150 1.79 13.19 -4.47
N ILE A 151 2.03 13.61 -3.25
CA ILE A 151 3.24 13.28 -2.51
C ILE A 151 2.81 12.67 -1.18
N SER A 152 3.05 11.37 -1.05
CA SER A 152 2.88 10.59 0.18
C SER A 152 4.22 10.43 0.88
N ILE A 153 4.18 10.43 2.19
CA ILE A 153 5.26 9.87 3.01
C ILE A 153 4.71 8.72 3.84
N ASP A 154 5.53 7.71 4.06
CA ASP A 154 5.18 6.57 4.89
C ASP A 154 5.93 6.71 6.21
N LEU A 155 5.19 6.77 7.32
CA LEU A 155 5.69 6.80 8.69
C LEU A 155 5.25 5.57 9.45
N MET A 156 6.03 5.19 10.45
CA MET A 156 5.75 4.07 11.33
C MET A 156 5.78 4.52 12.80
N TYR A 157 4.88 3.97 13.60
CA TYR A 157 4.98 4.06 15.06
C TYR A 157 5.14 2.67 15.69
N GLY A 158 5.54 2.64 16.96
CA GLY A 158 5.90 1.38 17.62
C GLY A 158 7.29 0.87 17.21
N LEU A 159 8.20 1.75 16.80
CA LEU A 159 9.57 1.37 16.46
C LEU A 159 10.39 1.05 17.74
N PRO A 160 11.42 0.20 17.67
CA PRO A 160 12.25 -0.13 18.84
C PRO A 160 12.80 1.11 19.54
N GLY A 161 12.33 1.34 20.77
CA GLY A 161 12.73 2.46 21.62
C GLY A 161 12.21 3.82 21.18
N GLN A 162 11.17 3.85 20.33
CA GLN A 162 10.42 5.06 20.01
C GLN A 162 9.54 5.45 21.20
N THR A 163 9.35 6.74 21.37
CA THR A 163 8.48 7.33 22.40
C THR A 163 7.34 8.10 21.74
N LEU A 164 6.29 8.41 22.49
CA LEU A 164 5.22 9.28 22.01
C LEU A 164 5.74 10.67 21.58
N GLU A 165 6.81 11.16 22.24
CA GLU A 165 7.41 12.44 21.84
C GLU A 165 8.06 12.37 20.45
N ASP A 166 8.71 11.24 20.13
CA ASP A 166 9.25 11.02 18.77
C ASP A 166 8.12 11.01 17.72
N VAL A 167 6.96 10.40 18.04
CA VAL A 167 5.77 10.42 17.16
C VAL A 167 5.27 11.86 16.96
N LYS A 168 5.26 12.69 18.01
CA LYS A 168 4.85 14.09 17.91
C LYS A 168 5.83 14.91 17.05
N GLU A 169 7.11 14.68 17.19
CA GLU A 169 8.15 15.33 16.38
C GLU A 169 8.03 14.90 14.91
N ASP A 170 7.80 13.61 14.63
CA ASP A 170 7.58 13.10 13.29
C ASP A 170 6.37 13.76 12.62
N LEU A 171 5.24 13.88 13.32
CA LEU A 171 4.05 14.56 12.84
C LEU A 171 4.30 16.05 12.58
N GLN A 172 4.97 16.75 13.50
CA GLN A 172 5.31 18.16 13.34
C GLN A 172 6.16 18.40 12.08
N ILE A 173 7.15 17.53 11.84
CA ILE A 173 8.00 17.61 10.66
C ILE A 173 7.19 17.29 9.40
N ALA A 174 6.42 16.19 9.41
CA ALA A 174 5.57 15.79 8.28
C ALA A 174 4.65 16.91 7.83
N LEU A 175 3.93 17.53 8.77
CA LEU A 175 3.01 18.64 8.52
C LEU A 175 3.69 19.93 8.05
N SER A 176 5.00 20.07 8.23
CA SER A 176 5.78 21.18 7.68
C SER A 176 6.21 20.99 6.22
N LEU A 177 6.03 19.76 5.69
CA LEU A 177 6.43 19.40 4.33
C LEU A 177 5.25 19.55 3.35
N PRO A 178 5.53 19.77 2.05
CA PRO A 178 4.50 19.91 1.04
C PRO A 178 3.90 18.57 0.59
N ILE A 179 3.44 17.77 1.56
CA ILE A 179 2.75 16.51 1.34
C ILE A 179 1.24 16.72 1.30
N ASN A 180 0.53 15.82 0.67
CA ASN A 180 -0.94 15.81 0.65
C ASN A 180 -1.53 14.41 0.92
N HIS A 181 -0.66 13.46 1.24
CA HIS A 181 -1.03 12.13 1.70
C HIS A 181 0.00 11.63 2.72
N LEU A 182 -0.44 10.82 3.66
CA LEU A 182 0.39 10.22 4.70
C LEU A 182 -0.10 8.80 4.97
N SER A 183 0.80 7.82 4.87
CA SER A 183 0.61 6.49 5.43
C SER A 183 1.26 6.47 6.81
N TYR A 184 0.49 6.19 7.87
CA TYR A 184 1.04 6.10 9.23
C TYR A 184 0.52 4.84 9.90
N TYR A 185 1.36 3.83 9.98
CA TYR A 185 0.99 2.49 10.42
C TYR A 185 1.83 2.01 11.60
N SER A 186 1.23 1.17 12.43
CA SER A 186 1.93 0.47 13.50
C SER A 186 2.94 -0.51 12.94
N LEU A 187 4.06 -0.69 13.63
CA LEU A 187 5.02 -1.73 13.30
C LEU A 187 4.41 -3.11 13.56
N ILE A 188 4.17 -3.86 12.49
CA ILE A 188 3.80 -5.26 12.55
C ILE A 188 5.06 -6.11 12.44
N LEU A 189 5.24 -7.05 13.38
CA LEU A 189 6.38 -7.96 13.40
C LEU A 189 6.02 -9.28 12.72
N GLU A 190 6.72 -9.58 11.64
CA GLU A 190 6.58 -10.83 10.91
C GLU A 190 7.69 -11.82 11.27
N GLU A 191 7.34 -13.10 11.48
CA GLU A 191 8.24 -14.17 11.97
C GLU A 191 9.56 -14.30 11.20
N HIS A 192 9.58 -13.90 9.92
CA HIS A 192 10.77 -14.04 9.06
C HIS A 192 11.64 -12.78 9.02
N THR A 193 11.31 -11.78 9.83
CA THR A 193 12.08 -10.53 9.88
C THR A 193 13.16 -10.61 10.96
N ARG A 194 14.29 -9.89 10.75
CA ARG A 194 15.38 -9.88 11.72
C ARG A 194 15.00 -9.19 13.05
N LEU A 195 13.95 -8.38 13.02
CA LEU A 195 13.47 -7.65 14.18
C LEU A 195 12.59 -8.52 15.09
N TYR A 196 11.95 -9.55 14.56
CA TYR A 196 10.97 -10.38 15.26
C TYR A 196 11.46 -10.93 16.61
N ASP A 197 12.65 -11.54 16.63
CA ASP A 197 13.23 -12.15 17.84
C ASP A 197 13.83 -11.16 18.83
N ASN A 198 13.92 -9.88 18.46
CA ASN A 198 14.70 -8.89 19.21
C ASN A 198 13.91 -7.69 19.71
N TYR A 199 12.60 -7.70 19.51
CA TYR A 199 11.76 -6.57 19.89
C TYR A 199 10.36 -7.04 20.30
N GLU A 200 9.87 -6.48 21.41
CA GLU A 200 8.47 -6.65 21.84
C GLU A 200 7.64 -5.48 21.33
N PRO A 201 6.50 -5.74 20.65
CA PRO A 201 5.56 -4.70 20.20
C PRO A 201 5.05 -3.85 21.37
N LEU A 202 4.46 -2.71 21.05
CA LEU A 202 3.69 -1.94 22.01
C LEU A 202 2.53 -2.80 22.55
N ASP A 203 2.17 -2.60 23.82
CA ASP A 203 0.90 -3.13 24.32
C ASP A 203 -0.29 -2.40 23.68
N GLU A 204 -1.44 -3.06 23.61
CA GLU A 204 -2.64 -2.55 22.94
C GLU A 204 -3.11 -1.19 23.48
N GLU A 205 -2.99 -0.93 24.79
CA GLU A 205 -3.38 0.33 25.40
C GLU A 205 -2.47 1.47 24.93
N THR A 206 -1.16 1.24 24.94
CA THR A 206 -0.16 2.22 24.46
C THR A 206 -0.33 2.48 22.95
N GLU A 207 -0.53 1.43 22.17
CA GLU A 207 -0.77 1.53 20.72
C GLU A 207 -2.01 2.36 20.42
N GLY A 208 -3.11 2.12 21.14
CA GLY A 208 -4.35 2.88 21.01
C GLY A 208 -4.15 4.37 21.34
N ILE A 209 -3.44 4.69 22.43
CA ILE A 209 -3.13 6.09 22.80
C ILE A 209 -2.35 6.79 21.69
N TRP A 210 -1.37 6.12 21.08
CA TRP A 210 -0.58 6.71 20.01
C TRP A 210 -1.38 6.88 18.73
N SER A 211 -2.19 5.89 18.37
CA SER A 211 -3.12 5.94 17.24
C SER A 211 -4.08 7.12 17.36
N ASP A 212 -4.74 7.26 18.51
CA ASP A 212 -5.67 8.37 18.79
C ASP A 212 -4.97 9.73 18.62
N TYR A 213 -3.76 9.88 19.16
CA TYR A 213 -2.98 11.11 19.02
C TYR A 213 -2.67 11.44 17.57
N ILE A 214 -2.29 10.42 16.76
CA ILE A 214 -2.01 10.57 15.33
C ILE A 214 -3.27 11.04 14.59
N VAL A 215 -4.38 10.33 14.78
CA VAL A 215 -5.69 10.63 14.15
C VAL A 215 -6.12 12.07 14.48
N GLU A 216 -6.10 12.44 15.77
CA GLU A 216 -6.51 13.78 16.20
C GLU A 216 -5.59 14.87 15.63
N THR A 217 -4.28 14.65 15.62
CA THR A 217 -3.32 15.63 15.11
C THR A 217 -3.48 15.85 13.62
N LEU A 218 -3.60 14.79 12.84
CA LEU A 218 -3.78 14.85 11.39
C LEU A 218 -5.14 15.47 11.03
N SER A 219 -6.21 15.12 11.74
CA SER A 219 -7.54 15.70 11.56
C SER A 219 -7.53 17.22 11.79
N ARG A 220 -6.87 17.71 12.85
CA ARG A 220 -6.71 19.15 13.12
C ARG A 220 -5.93 19.88 12.04
N ALA A 221 -5.02 19.17 11.35
CA ALA A 221 -4.25 19.69 10.23
C ALA A 221 -5.02 19.63 8.89
N GLY A 222 -6.26 19.12 8.88
CA GLY A 222 -7.13 19.04 7.71
C GLY A 222 -6.98 17.75 6.90
N PHE A 223 -6.16 16.80 7.36
CA PHE A 223 -6.13 15.46 6.77
C PHE A 223 -7.34 14.66 7.28
N HIS A 224 -8.02 13.95 6.41
CA HIS A 224 -9.01 12.95 6.81
C HIS A 224 -8.41 11.56 6.68
N ARG A 225 -8.69 10.70 7.64
CA ARG A 225 -8.42 9.26 7.57
C ARG A 225 -9.43 8.69 6.59
N TYR A 226 -9.02 8.02 5.52
CA TYR A 226 -9.96 7.41 4.58
C TYR A 226 -9.96 5.87 4.65
N GLU A 227 -8.93 5.29 5.27
CA GLU A 227 -8.84 3.88 5.62
C GLU A 227 -7.93 3.71 6.86
N VAL A 228 -7.68 2.47 7.29
CA VAL A 228 -7.06 2.14 8.57
C VAL A 228 -5.76 2.90 8.85
N SER A 229 -4.88 3.07 7.86
CA SER A 229 -3.52 3.63 8.05
C SER A 229 -3.22 4.83 7.16
N ASN A 230 -4.14 5.24 6.28
CA ASN A 230 -3.89 6.28 5.30
C ASN A 230 -4.76 7.52 5.50
N TYR A 231 -4.10 8.67 5.34
CA TYR A 231 -4.66 10.00 5.56
C TYR A 231 -4.41 10.89 4.35
N ALA A 232 -5.39 11.67 3.92
CA ALA A 232 -5.30 12.52 2.75
C ALA A 232 -5.83 13.93 3.00
N LEU A 233 -5.30 14.91 2.28
CA LEU A 233 -5.86 16.26 2.16
C LEU A 233 -6.81 16.32 0.96
N GLY A 234 -8.04 16.73 1.16
CA GLY A 234 -9.00 16.86 0.06
C GLY A 234 -9.13 15.56 -0.75
N ASN A 235 -8.96 15.64 -2.07
CA ASN A 235 -9.12 14.51 -2.98
C ASN A 235 -7.78 13.82 -3.31
N HIS A 236 -6.87 13.72 -2.33
CA HIS A 236 -5.55 13.11 -2.54
C HIS A 236 -5.43 11.68 -2.00
N GLU A 237 -6.57 11.01 -1.75
CA GLU A 237 -6.60 9.57 -1.46
C GLU A 237 -5.89 8.76 -2.54
N SER A 238 -5.33 7.60 -2.20
CA SER A 238 -4.76 6.70 -3.21
C SER A 238 -5.87 5.92 -3.90
N TYR A 239 -6.07 6.19 -5.19
CA TYR A 239 -7.03 5.44 -6.01
C TYR A 239 -6.62 3.97 -6.11
N HIS A 240 -5.32 3.69 -6.24
CA HIS A 240 -4.83 2.32 -6.34
C HIS A 240 -5.10 1.51 -5.07
N ASN A 241 -4.88 2.10 -3.87
CA ASN A 241 -5.23 1.43 -2.62
C ASN A 241 -6.73 1.16 -2.52
N LYS A 242 -7.57 2.09 -2.98
CA LYS A 242 -9.03 1.93 -2.99
C LYS A 242 -9.48 0.78 -3.90
N VAL A 243 -8.78 0.47 -5.00
CA VAL A 243 -9.05 -0.73 -5.82
C VAL A 243 -9.00 -1.99 -4.95
N TYR A 244 -8.01 -2.12 -4.07
CA TYR A 244 -7.92 -3.25 -3.16
C TYR A 244 -9.06 -3.26 -2.14
N TRP A 245 -9.33 -2.10 -1.53
CA TRP A 245 -10.35 -1.99 -0.48
C TRP A 245 -11.77 -2.15 -1.00
N HIS A 246 -12.05 -1.79 -2.26
CA HIS A 246 -13.33 -2.09 -2.94
C HIS A 246 -13.39 -3.51 -3.52
N TYR A 247 -12.35 -4.29 -3.31
CA TYR A 247 -12.25 -5.66 -3.80
C TYR A 247 -12.44 -5.77 -5.32
N GLU A 248 -11.90 -4.80 -6.07
CA GLU A 248 -11.97 -4.74 -7.53
C GLU A 248 -10.87 -5.59 -8.19
N ASN A 249 -10.99 -5.78 -9.52
CA ASN A 249 -10.01 -6.50 -10.30
C ASN A 249 -8.74 -5.65 -10.53
N TYR A 250 -7.57 -6.29 -10.43
CA TYR A 250 -6.28 -5.69 -10.74
C TYR A 250 -5.29 -6.75 -11.22
N TYR A 251 -4.40 -6.35 -12.12
CA TYR A 251 -3.26 -7.16 -12.52
C TYR A 251 -2.11 -6.98 -11.54
N GLY A 252 -1.45 -8.10 -11.16
CA GLY A 252 -0.22 -8.09 -10.41
C GLY A 252 0.86 -8.78 -11.22
N VAL A 253 2.03 -8.14 -11.44
CA VAL A 253 3.15 -8.69 -12.21
C VAL A 253 4.47 -8.61 -11.43
N GLY A 254 5.35 -9.57 -11.68
CA GLY A 254 6.64 -9.72 -11.01
C GLY A 254 6.59 -10.65 -9.80
N ILE A 255 7.76 -11.02 -9.27
CA ILE A 255 7.86 -11.96 -8.15
C ILE A 255 7.15 -11.44 -6.90
N GLY A 256 6.39 -12.32 -6.23
CA GLY A 256 5.66 -11.98 -5.04
C GLY A 256 4.46 -11.04 -5.24
N ALA A 257 4.17 -10.64 -6.48
CA ALA A 257 2.95 -9.90 -6.79
C ALA A 257 1.72 -10.80 -6.68
N THR A 258 0.61 -10.22 -6.29
CA THR A 258 -0.71 -10.85 -6.37
C THR A 258 -1.60 -9.99 -7.26
N GLY A 259 -2.38 -10.62 -8.12
CA GLY A 259 -3.47 -10.01 -8.88
C GLY A 259 -4.80 -10.63 -8.48
N LYS A 260 -5.90 -9.96 -8.81
CA LYS A 260 -7.26 -10.44 -8.61
C LYS A 260 -8.06 -10.24 -9.88
N ILE A 261 -8.61 -11.33 -10.41
CA ILE A 261 -9.49 -11.29 -11.60
C ILE A 261 -10.74 -12.10 -11.29
N ASP A 262 -11.85 -11.41 -11.17
CA ASP A 262 -13.15 -11.95 -10.78
C ASP A 262 -13.09 -12.78 -9.48
N ASP A 263 -13.19 -14.11 -9.54
CA ASP A 263 -13.11 -15.02 -8.40
C ASP A 263 -11.74 -15.74 -8.27
N GLU A 264 -10.72 -15.24 -8.98
CA GLU A 264 -9.38 -15.82 -8.95
C GLU A 264 -8.36 -14.86 -8.33
N LEU A 265 -7.64 -15.33 -7.30
CA LEU A 265 -6.44 -14.70 -6.77
C LEU A 265 -5.21 -15.33 -7.45
N ILE A 266 -4.41 -14.50 -8.09
CA ILE A 266 -3.28 -14.92 -8.92
C ILE A 266 -2.00 -14.47 -8.21
N SER A 267 -1.31 -15.37 -7.53
CA SER A 267 -0.10 -15.07 -6.77
C SER A 267 1.15 -15.59 -7.48
N HIS A 268 2.17 -14.76 -7.55
CA HIS A 268 3.48 -15.08 -8.12
C HIS A 268 4.43 -15.60 -7.05
N SER A 269 5.22 -16.62 -7.38
CA SER A 269 6.30 -17.10 -6.51
C SER A 269 7.25 -15.98 -6.11
N ARG A 270 7.79 -16.02 -4.89
CA ARG A 270 8.84 -15.10 -4.41
C ARG A 270 10.25 -15.49 -4.89
N SER A 271 10.40 -16.57 -5.69
CA SER A 271 11.70 -17.08 -6.15
C SER A 271 12.25 -16.29 -7.34
N LEU A 272 13.21 -15.42 -7.10
CA LEU A 272 13.92 -14.71 -8.18
C LEU A 272 14.59 -15.70 -9.16
N THR A 273 15.21 -16.77 -8.65
CA THR A 273 15.93 -17.75 -9.49
C THR A 273 14.98 -18.40 -10.50
N ASP A 274 13.80 -18.83 -10.07
CA ASP A 274 12.83 -19.46 -10.95
C ASP A 274 12.26 -18.45 -11.95
N TYR A 275 11.99 -17.23 -11.51
CA TYR A 275 11.52 -16.15 -12.37
C TYR A 275 12.51 -15.87 -13.51
N LEU A 276 13.81 -15.71 -13.21
CA LEU A 276 14.86 -15.47 -14.20
C LEU A 276 15.03 -16.63 -15.18
N GLN A 277 14.74 -17.88 -14.76
CA GLN A 277 14.78 -19.05 -15.61
C GLN A 277 13.51 -19.24 -16.46
N GLY A 278 12.53 -18.36 -16.36
CA GLY A 278 11.23 -18.51 -17.02
C GLY A 278 10.34 -19.60 -16.43
N LYS A 279 10.65 -20.03 -15.22
CA LYS A 279 9.86 -20.99 -14.42
C LYS A 279 8.96 -20.28 -13.42
N ASN A 280 8.41 -19.13 -13.80
CA ASN A 280 7.55 -18.36 -12.91
C ASN A 280 6.36 -19.24 -12.49
N THR A 281 6.35 -19.64 -11.23
CA THR A 281 5.24 -20.40 -10.68
C THR A 281 4.15 -19.41 -10.29
N ILE A 282 3.02 -19.54 -10.94
CA ILE A 282 1.80 -18.79 -10.64
C ILE A 282 0.87 -19.73 -9.89
N TYR A 283 0.38 -19.28 -8.75
CA TYR A 283 -0.63 -19.99 -7.96
C TYR A 283 -1.96 -19.29 -8.21
N ILE A 284 -2.94 -20.04 -8.68
CA ILE A 284 -4.31 -19.53 -8.86
C ILE A 284 -5.18 -20.18 -7.79
N GLU A 285 -5.68 -19.36 -6.90
CA GLU A 285 -6.66 -19.74 -5.91
C GLU A 285 -8.02 -19.24 -6.36
N LYS A 286 -8.94 -20.18 -6.53
CA LYS A 286 -10.32 -19.86 -6.90
C LYS A 286 -11.16 -19.75 -5.65
N GLU A 287 -11.67 -18.55 -5.40
CA GLU A 287 -12.54 -18.28 -4.27
C GLU A 287 -13.94 -18.84 -4.49
N THR A 288 -14.54 -19.34 -3.43
CA THR A 288 -15.98 -19.64 -3.42
C THR A 288 -16.78 -18.33 -3.40
N LEU A 289 -18.08 -18.40 -3.66
CA LEU A 289 -18.95 -17.23 -3.53
C LEU A 289 -18.94 -16.68 -2.08
N GLU A 290 -18.87 -17.57 -1.08
CA GLU A 290 -18.81 -17.20 0.34
C GLU A 290 -17.51 -16.47 0.66
N ASP A 291 -16.35 -16.98 0.20
CA ASP A 291 -15.06 -16.33 0.37
C ASP A 291 -15.04 -14.95 -0.28
N THR A 292 -15.56 -14.85 -1.51
CA THR A 292 -15.60 -13.58 -2.26
C THR A 292 -16.48 -12.54 -1.55
N MET A 293 -17.64 -12.95 -1.01
CA MET A 293 -18.52 -12.06 -0.24
C MET A 293 -17.85 -11.61 1.07
N PHE A 294 -17.22 -12.54 1.79
CA PHE A 294 -16.51 -12.23 3.03
C PHE A 294 -15.30 -11.30 2.79
N ASN A 295 -14.49 -11.62 1.79
CA ASN A 295 -13.31 -10.80 1.45
C ASN A 295 -13.71 -9.39 1.00
N HIS A 296 -14.80 -9.25 0.21
CA HIS A 296 -15.32 -7.93 -0.15
C HIS A 296 -15.78 -7.14 1.08
N LEU A 297 -16.52 -7.76 2.00
CA LEU A 297 -16.91 -7.15 3.27
C LEU A 297 -15.68 -6.73 4.09
N MET A 298 -14.73 -7.66 4.29
CA MET A 298 -13.51 -7.45 5.07
C MET A 298 -12.67 -6.30 4.52
N MET A 299 -12.50 -6.22 3.21
CA MET A 299 -11.71 -5.18 2.57
C MET A 299 -12.44 -3.83 2.64
N SER A 300 -13.73 -3.79 2.33
CA SER A 300 -14.49 -2.54 2.32
C SER A 300 -14.68 -1.92 3.71
N LEU A 301 -14.78 -2.73 4.78
CA LEU A 301 -14.86 -2.21 6.14
C LEU A 301 -13.57 -1.55 6.63
N ARG A 302 -12.46 -1.66 5.90
CA ARG A 302 -11.23 -0.89 6.15
C ARG A 302 -11.35 0.56 5.73
N LEU A 303 -12.27 0.87 4.82
CA LEU A 303 -12.57 2.23 4.39
C LEU A 303 -13.51 2.93 5.39
N GLU A 304 -13.31 4.22 5.62
CA GLU A 304 -14.27 5.04 6.37
C GLU A 304 -15.65 5.14 5.67
N GLU A 305 -15.68 5.06 4.34
CA GLU A 305 -16.93 5.02 3.59
C GLU A 305 -17.65 3.67 3.73
N GLY A 306 -16.91 2.58 4.00
CA GLY A 306 -17.47 1.24 4.20
C GLY A 306 -17.90 0.54 2.92
N LEU A 307 -18.73 -0.51 3.08
CA LEU A 307 -19.25 -1.35 2.02
C LEU A 307 -20.53 -0.75 1.42
N ASP A 308 -20.56 -0.50 0.12
CA ASP A 308 -21.77 -0.13 -0.61
C ASP A 308 -22.73 -1.34 -0.73
N LEU A 309 -23.91 -1.23 -0.11
CA LEU A 309 -24.89 -2.30 -0.03
C LEU A 309 -25.57 -2.60 -1.38
N ASP A 310 -25.75 -1.58 -2.22
CA ASP A 310 -26.32 -1.77 -3.56
C ASP A 310 -25.31 -2.45 -4.49
N GLU A 311 -24.02 -2.09 -4.38
CA GLU A 311 -22.98 -2.78 -5.11
C GLU A 311 -22.83 -4.23 -4.67
N PHE A 312 -22.80 -4.50 -3.37
CA PHE A 312 -22.76 -5.87 -2.85
C PHE A 312 -23.91 -6.71 -3.39
N LYS A 313 -25.16 -6.20 -3.33
CA LYS A 313 -26.33 -6.87 -3.87
C LYS A 313 -26.27 -7.07 -5.37
N ARG A 314 -25.77 -6.07 -6.11
CA ARG A 314 -25.58 -6.15 -7.56
C ARG A 314 -24.55 -7.20 -7.97
N ARG A 315 -23.46 -7.30 -7.20
CA ARG A 315 -22.33 -8.20 -7.47
C ARG A 315 -22.65 -9.65 -7.14
N TYR A 316 -23.32 -9.90 -6.03
CA TYR A 316 -23.54 -11.25 -5.50
C TYR A 316 -24.98 -11.75 -5.62
N HIS A 317 -25.92 -10.92 -6.02
CA HIS A 317 -27.37 -11.21 -6.09
C HIS A 317 -28.01 -11.58 -4.74
N HIS A 318 -27.34 -11.26 -3.64
CA HIS A 318 -27.77 -11.43 -2.26
C HIS A 318 -27.65 -10.11 -1.50
N ALA A 319 -28.62 -9.81 -0.64
CA ALA A 319 -28.49 -8.68 0.28
C ALA A 319 -27.59 -9.13 1.47
N ILE A 320 -26.82 -8.21 2.03
CA ILE A 320 -25.92 -8.54 3.14
C ILE A 320 -26.66 -9.06 4.37
N GLU A 321 -27.88 -8.59 4.61
CA GLU A 321 -28.75 -9.01 5.70
C GLU A 321 -29.25 -10.45 5.52
N GLU A 322 -29.25 -10.95 4.29
CA GLU A 322 -29.61 -12.35 3.99
C GLU A 322 -28.44 -13.29 4.27
N VAL A 323 -27.22 -12.82 3.98
CA VAL A 323 -25.98 -13.62 4.11
C VAL A 323 -25.47 -13.63 5.56
N TYR A 324 -25.42 -12.46 6.20
CA TYR A 324 -24.75 -12.25 7.50
C TYR A 324 -25.73 -11.79 8.59
N LYS A 325 -26.94 -12.30 8.60
CA LYS A 325 -28.04 -11.82 9.46
C LYS A 325 -27.67 -11.70 10.94
N GLU A 326 -27.08 -12.75 11.51
CA GLU A 326 -26.78 -12.79 12.96
C GLU A 326 -25.62 -11.87 13.31
N ALA A 327 -24.51 -11.94 12.55
CA ALA A 327 -23.33 -11.10 12.74
C ALA A 327 -23.67 -9.62 12.57
N LEU A 328 -24.46 -9.29 11.55
CA LEU A 328 -24.89 -7.93 11.27
C LEU A 328 -25.76 -7.38 12.40
N SER A 329 -26.80 -8.13 12.84
CA SER A 329 -27.67 -7.71 13.94
C SER A 329 -26.86 -7.45 15.22
N LYS A 330 -25.97 -8.40 15.59
CA LYS A 330 -25.10 -8.27 16.76
C LYS A 330 -24.26 -6.99 16.73
N ASN A 331 -23.62 -6.70 15.60
CA ASN A 331 -22.71 -5.57 15.50
C ASN A 331 -23.43 -4.22 15.33
N LEU A 332 -24.63 -4.19 14.76
CA LEU A 332 -25.49 -3.00 14.75
C LEU A 332 -26.04 -2.70 16.15
N ASP A 333 -26.54 -3.72 16.87
CA ASP A 333 -27.07 -3.57 18.23
C ASP A 333 -26.00 -3.11 19.24
N ASN A 334 -24.75 -3.56 19.06
CA ASN A 334 -23.60 -3.16 19.86
C ASN A 334 -22.97 -1.83 19.42
N HIS A 335 -23.51 -1.19 18.39
CA HIS A 335 -22.96 0.05 17.82
C HIS A 335 -21.51 -0.07 17.31
N ASN A 336 -21.05 -1.28 16.97
CA ASN A 336 -19.75 -1.49 16.31
C ASN A 336 -19.81 -1.10 14.84
N LEU A 337 -20.94 -1.39 14.18
CA LEU A 337 -21.22 -1.04 12.80
C LEU A 337 -22.44 -0.12 12.73
N VAL A 338 -22.53 0.65 11.65
CA VAL A 338 -23.66 1.53 11.33
C VAL A 338 -23.97 1.45 9.83
N ILE A 339 -25.23 1.60 9.47
CA ILE A 339 -25.65 1.77 8.08
C ILE A 339 -25.99 3.25 7.86
N GLU A 340 -25.20 3.93 7.05
CA GLU A 340 -25.43 5.34 6.69
C GLU A 340 -25.27 5.52 5.18
N ASN A 341 -26.19 6.27 4.57
CA ASN A 341 -26.17 6.55 3.14
C ASN A 341 -26.02 5.31 2.26
N ASN A 342 -26.66 4.21 2.64
CA ASN A 342 -26.58 2.91 1.98
C ASN A 342 -25.20 2.22 2.04
N HIS A 343 -24.35 2.60 3.00
CA HIS A 343 -23.09 1.96 3.27
C HIS A 343 -23.08 1.34 4.66
N LEU A 344 -22.56 0.12 4.74
CA LEU A 344 -22.23 -0.53 6.02
C LEU A 344 -20.80 -0.15 6.38
N LYS A 345 -20.60 0.51 7.49
CA LYS A 345 -19.27 0.97 7.94
C LYS A 345 -19.05 0.80 9.44
N THR A 346 -17.82 0.87 9.87
CA THR A 346 -17.47 0.91 11.28
C THR A 346 -17.96 2.21 11.92
N ASN A 347 -18.44 2.12 13.14
CA ASN A 347 -18.91 3.28 13.91
C ASN A 347 -17.78 3.83 14.81
N HIS A 348 -16.78 4.48 14.21
CA HIS A 348 -15.56 4.94 14.90
C HIS A 348 -14.75 3.80 15.57
N THR A 349 -14.87 2.58 15.04
CA THR A 349 -14.29 1.36 15.61
C THR A 349 -13.32 0.67 14.65
N LEU A 350 -12.66 1.44 13.77
CA LEU A 350 -11.67 0.88 12.84
C LEU A 350 -10.56 0.08 13.56
N ASP A 351 -10.18 0.50 14.75
CA ASP A 351 -9.17 -0.19 15.56
C ASP A 351 -9.68 -1.54 16.12
N LEU A 352 -11.01 -1.75 16.17
CA LEU A 352 -11.66 -3.01 16.56
C LEU A 352 -12.06 -3.88 15.36
N LEU A 353 -11.72 -3.48 14.14
CA LEU A 353 -12.19 -4.12 12.91
C LEU A 353 -11.93 -5.62 12.88
N ASN A 354 -10.74 -6.07 13.26
CA ASN A 354 -10.41 -7.50 13.26
C ASN A 354 -11.33 -8.30 14.19
N SER A 355 -11.67 -7.75 15.36
CA SER A 355 -12.60 -8.41 16.30
C SER A 355 -14.02 -8.44 15.76
N ILE A 356 -14.45 -7.40 15.06
CA ILE A 356 -15.77 -7.34 14.40
C ILE A 356 -15.86 -8.40 13.30
N LEU A 357 -14.81 -8.53 12.48
CA LEU A 357 -14.77 -9.47 11.36
C LEU A 357 -14.85 -10.94 11.77
N LEU A 358 -14.41 -11.29 12.99
CA LEU A 358 -14.53 -12.66 13.51
C LEU A 358 -15.99 -13.14 13.56
N ASP A 359 -16.96 -12.23 13.75
CA ASP A 359 -18.38 -12.58 13.78
C ASP A 359 -18.94 -12.94 12.39
N PHE A 360 -18.25 -12.56 11.32
CA PHE A 360 -18.66 -12.75 9.92
C PHE A 360 -17.96 -13.93 9.25
N LEU A 361 -17.03 -14.60 9.96
CA LEU A 361 -16.35 -15.77 9.40
C LEU A 361 -17.36 -16.88 9.06
N PRO A 362 -17.22 -17.54 7.90
CA PRO A 362 -18.02 -18.71 7.59
C PRO A 362 -17.76 -19.84 8.61
N GLU A 363 -18.83 -20.60 8.97
CA GLU A 363 -18.76 -21.73 9.90
C GLU A 363 -17.91 -22.89 9.36
#